data_ba7684abc87a81d145bb7825e82a98bc
#
_entry.id   ba7684abc87a81d145bb7825e82a98bc
#
_cell.length_a   1.000
_cell.length_b   1.000
_cell.length_c   1.000
_cell.angle_alpha   90.00
_cell.angle_beta   90.00
_cell.angle_gamma   90.00
#
_symmetry.space_group_name_H-M   'P 1'
#
loop_
_entity.id
_entity.type
_entity.pdbx_description
1 polymer ?
#
loop_
_entity_poly.entity_id
_entity_poly.type
_entity_poly.pdbx_seq_one_letter_code
_entity_poly.pdbx_strand_id
1 'polypeptide(L)'
;MCFFSAGMSQYFDFASFLWMGVISFNIYQVFVKQRGSDVVQFEKYYHLVCWGVPAFFLIIVTATDALGDAGNWCWIKRDHQLERWLCYYVPLLVVMVFNVASYVQVNKAIKAANMNQQKAFMGRMVLYIGAFLFIRCWSLLNRFVELVDGNVGVFPLMFLHSLFSPAQGVANALVYGFNKKLKDHYYHLCCGNRKNTRQVIRDDALVDNSLHDDGQNDDC
;
A
#
# COMPACT_ATOMS: atom_id res chain seq x y z
N MET A 1 -9.46 -26.15 -9.50
CA MET A 1 -8.45 -25.44 -8.68
C MET A 1 -8.15 -24.01 -9.19
N CYS A 2 -8.12 -23.79 -10.51
CA CYS A 2 -7.81 -22.47 -11.07
C CYS A 2 -8.79 -21.35 -10.64
N PHE A 3 -10.08 -21.62 -10.56
CA PHE A 3 -11.10 -20.66 -10.10
C PHE A 3 -10.82 -20.11 -8.70
N PHE A 4 -10.54 -21.00 -7.74
CA PHE A 4 -10.23 -20.60 -6.36
C PHE A 4 -8.95 -19.76 -6.29
N SER A 5 -7.88 -20.19 -6.96
CA SER A 5 -6.61 -19.44 -7.02
C SER A 5 -6.80 -18.06 -7.66
N ALA A 6 -7.58 -17.98 -8.75
CA ALA A 6 -7.90 -16.73 -9.41
C ALA A 6 -8.64 -15.76 -8.50
N GLY A 7 -9.65 -16.25 -7.76
CA GLY A 7 -10.42 -15.43 -6.82
C GLY A 7 -9.58 -14.91 -5.66
N MET A 8 -8.75 -15.77 -5.06
CA MET A 8 -7.84 -15.38 -3.97
C MET A 8 -6.82 -14.34 -4.44
N SER A 9 -6.20 -14.55 -5.60
CA SER A 9 -5.26 -13.59 -6.18
C SER A 9 -5.93 -12.25 -6.44
N GLN A 10 -7.12 -12.25 -7.07
CA GLN A 10 -7.88 -11.04 -7.36
C GLN A 10 -8.20 -10.26 -6.07
N TYR A 11 -8.70 -10.95 -5.04
CA TYR A 11 -9.12 -10.35 -3.78
C TYR A 11 -7.96 -9.71 -3.02
N PHE A 12 -6.91 -10.49 -2.74
CA PHE A 12 -5.80 -10.00 -1.91
C PHE A 12 -4.92 -9.00 -2.64
N ASP A 13 -4.74 -9.14 -3.94
CA ASP A 13 -3.98 -8.17 -4.71
C ASP A 13 -4.70 -6.82 -4.79
N PHE A 14 -6.03 -6.85 -4.94
CA PHE A 14 -6.86 -5.64 -4.87
C PHE A 14 -6.82 -5.00 -3.48
N ALA A 15 -7.00 -5.78 -2.40
CA ALA A 15 -6.90 -5.28 -1.04
C ALA A 15 -5.52 -4.65 -0.77
N SER A 16 -4.45 -5.28 -1.25
CA SER A 16 -3.07 -4.79 -1.09
C SER A 16 -2.89 -3.38 -1.65
N PHE A 17 -3.34 -3.09 -2.87
CA PHE A 17 -3.16 -1.74 -3.41
C PHE A 17 -4.10 -0.70 -2.78
N LEU A 18 -5.28 -1.07 -2.30
CA LEU A 18 -6.13 -0.17 -1.51
C LEU A 18 -5.46 0.24 -0.18
N TRP A 19 -4.84 -0.72 0.52
CA TRP A 19 -4.05 -0.41 1.71
C TRP A 19 -2.90 0.55 1.43
N MET A 20 -2.26 0.46 0.25
CA MET A 20 -1.27 1.45 -0.19
C MET A 20 -1.89 2.84 -0.31
N GLY A 21 -3.10 2.94 -0.87
CA GLY A 21 -3.86 4.19 -0.94
C GLY A 21 -4.18 4.78 0.44
N VAL A 22 -4.61 3.93 1.38
CA VAL A 22 -4.89 4.34 2.78
C VAL A 22 -3.63 4.86 3.47
N ILE A 23 -2.50 4.20 3.33
CA ILE A 23 -1.23 4.67 3.89
C ILE A 23 -0.89 6.06 3.35
N SER A 24 -0.98 6.27 2.03
CA SER A 24 -0.75 7.57 1.41
C SER A 24 -1.74 8.64 1.87
N PHE A 25 -3.01 8.27 2.06
CA PHE A 25 -4.04 9.15 2.59
C PHE A 25 -3.73 9.59 4.03
N ASN A 26 -3.35 8.67 4.90
CA ASN A 26 -3.00 8.98 6.29
C ASN A 26 -1.80 9.93 6.36
N ILE A 27 -0.78 9.69 5.55
CA ILE A 27 0.38 10.58 5.46
C ILE A 27 -0.04 11.98 5.00
N TYR A 28 -0.90 12.06 3.98
CA TYR A 28 -1.45 13.32 3.52
C TYR A 28 -2.24 14.06 4.63
N GLN A 29 -3.07 13.35 5.40
CA GLN A 29 -3.82 13.92 6.53
C GLN A 29 -2.88 14.48 7.60
N VAL A 30 -1.84 13.74 7.97
CA VAL A 30 -0.88 14.16 8.99
C VAL A 30 -0.06 15.38 8.54
N PHE A 31 0.53 15.35 7.34
CA PHE A 31 1.52 16.37 6.93
C PHE A 31 0.91 17.57 6.20
N VAL A 32 -0.20 17.39 5.49
CA VAL A 32 -0.82 18.48 4.71
C VAL A 32 -1.99 19.10 5.47
N LYS A 33 -2.84 18.24 6.06
CA LYS A 33 -4.03 18.71 6.79
C LYS A 33 -3.78 18.95 8.29
N GLN A 34 -2.65 18.49 8.82
CA GLN A 34 -2.30 18.56 10.26
C GLN A 34 -3.37 17.94 11.18
N ARG A 35 -4.04 16.89 10.70
CA ARG A 35 -5.12 16.19 11.39
C ARG A 35 -4.70 14.77 11.78
N GLY A 36 -3.63 14.66 12.58
CA GLY A 36 -3.11 13.36 13.03
C GLY A 36 -4.10 12.56 13.90
N SER A 37 -4.89 13.24 14.73
CA SER A 37 -5.91 12.63 15.59
C SER A 37 -7.04 11.93 14.82
N ASP A 38 -7.39 12.45 13.64
CA ASP A 38 -8.50 11.93 12.86
C ASP A 38 -8.19 10.57 12.23
N VAL A 39 -6.91 10.24 12.07
CA VAL A 39 -6.46 8.97 11.48
C VAL A 39 -7.00 7.76 12.24
N VAL A 40 -6.99 7.81 13.58
CA VAL A 40 -7.48 6.72 14.44
C VAL A 40 -9.01 6.58 14.33
N GLN A 41 -9.73 7.69 14.18
CA GLN A 41 -11.21 7.66 14.06
C GLN A 41 -11.66 7.01 12.75
N PHE A 42 -10.85 7.11 11.68
CA PHE A 42 -11.18 6.53 10.38
C PHE A 42 -10.74 5.07 10.20
N GLU A 43 -10.06 4.46 11.16
CA GLU A 43 -9.54 3.08 11.06
C GLU A 43 -10.60 2.06 10.65
N LYS A 44 -11.80 2.11 11.26
CA LYS A 44 -12.91 1.22 10.91
C LYS A 44 -13.35 1.34 9.47
N TYR A 45 -13.36 2.57 8.93
CA TYR A 45 -13.71 2.83 7.53
C TYR A 45 -12.63 2.33 6.58
N TYR A 46 -11.36 2.41 6.97
CA TYR A 46 -10.26 1.86 6.18
C TYR A 46 -10.40 0.34 6.01
N HIS A 47 -10.69 -0.37 7.12
CA HIS A 47 -10.95 -1.81 7.06
C HIS A 47 -12.17 -2.13 6.20
N LEU A 48 -13.28 -1.39 6.35
CA LEU A 48 -14.48 -1.59 5.54
C LEU A 48 -14.19 -1.42 4.04
N VAL A 49 -13.48 -0.38 3.66
CA VAL A 49 -13.14 -0.10 2.26
C VAL A 49 -12.13 -1.12 1.73
N CYS A 50 -11.01 -1.34 2.45
CA CYS A 50 -9.94 -2.21 1.96
C CYS A 50 -10.31 -3.69 1.86
N TRP A 51 -11.30 -4.15 2.61
CA TRP A 51 -11.81 -5.53 2.54
C TRP A 51 -13.14 -5.65 1.80
N GLY A 52 -14.02 -4.66 1.97
CA GLY A 52 -15.35 -4.67 1.35
C GLY A 52 -15.35 -4.42 -0.15
N VAL A 53 -14.57 -3.42 -0.61
CA VAL A 53 -14.48 -3.11 -2.05
C VAL A 53 -13.90 -4.28 -2.87
N PRO A 54 -12.81 -4.95 -2.47
CA PRO A 54 -12.33 -6.15 -3.15
C PRO A 54 -13.36 -7.28 -3.17
N ALA A 55 -14.10 -7.48 -2.07
CA ALA A 55 -15.17 -8.48 -2.00
C ALA A 55 -16.30 -8.18 -3.01
N PHE A 56 -16.71 -6.92 -3.11
CA PHE A 56 -17.71 -6.48 -4.08
C PHE A 56 -17.27 -6.77 -5.52
N PHE A 57 -16.04 -6.40 -5.90
CA PHE A 57 -15.53 -6.69 -7.24
C PHE A 57 -15.31 -8.19 -7.48
N LEU A 58 -14.92 -8.96 -6.46
CA LEU A 58 -14.83 -10.41 -6.55
C LEU A 58 -16.20 -11.04 -6.85
N ILE A 59 -17.27 -10.57 -6.21
CA ILE A 59 -18.63 -11.02 -6.49
C ILE A 59 -19.00 -10.76 -7.95
N ILE A 60 -18.70 -9.57 -8.49
CA ILE A 60 -18.98 -9.23 -9.89
C ILE A 60 -18.26 -10.19 -10.84
N VAL A 61 -16.95 -10.35 -10.73
CA VAL A 61 -16.18 -11.22 -11.64
C VAL A 61 -16.50 -12.70 -11.47
N THR A 62 -17.04 -13.11 -10.32
CA THR A 62 -17.56 -14.46 -10.08
C THR A 62 -18.92 -14.64 -10.77
N ALA A 63 -19.81 -13.65 -10.63
CA ALA A 63 -21.16 -13.70 -11.22
C ALA A 63 -21.13 -13.69 -12.76
N THR A 64 -20.12 -13.05 -13.37
CA THR A 64 -19.91 -13.04 -14.82
C THR A 64 -19.12 -14.25 -15.33
N ASP A 65 -18.80 -15.25 -14.49
CA ASP A 65 -17.92 -16.39 -14.82
C ASP A 65 -16.58 -15.96 -15.43
N ALA A 66 -16.10 -14.79 -15.06
CA ALA A 66 -14.87 -14.24 -15.62
C ALA A 66 -13.59 -14.86 -15.02
N LEU A 67 -13.66 -15.57 -13.88
CA LEU A 67 -12.51 -16.20 -13.24
C LEU A 67 -12.12 -17.53 -13.89
N GLY A 68 -10.83 -17.72 -14.14
CA GLY A 68 -10.34 -18.96 -14.73
C GLY A 68 -8.93 -18.88 -15.25
N ASP A 69 -8.67 -19.59 -16.33
CA ASP A 69 -7.38 -19.60 -17.02
C ASP A 69 -7.19 -18.31 -17.82
N ALA A 70 -6.18 -17.53 -17.45
CA ALA A 70 -5.76 -16.32 -18.16
C ALA A 70 -4.61 -16.59 -19.15
N GLY A 71 -4.29 -17.86 -19.39
CA GLY A 71 -3.26 -18.35 -20.31
C GLY A 71 -1.98 -18.76 -19.61
N ASN A 72 -1.35 -17.95 -18.75
CA ASN A 72 -0.10 -18.30 -18.05
C ASN A 72 -0.28 -18.47 -16.55
N TRP A 73 -1.38 -18.00 -16.02
CA TRP A 73 -1.77 -18.12 -14.61
C TRP A 73 -3.30 -18.08 -14.47
N CYS A 74 -3.78 -18.42 -13.30
CA CYS A 74 -5.20 -18.36 -12.97
C CYS A 74 -5.58 -16.94 -12.52
N TRP A 75 -6.49 -16.28 -13.26
CA TRP A 75 -7.00 -14.94 -12.97
C TRP A 75 -8.29 -14.67 -13.75
N ILE A 76 -8.59 -13.42 -14.12
CA ILE A 76 -9.70 -13.10 -15.03
C ILE A 76 -9.36 -13.57 -16.45
N LYS A 77 -10.25 -14.33 -17.07
CA LYS A 77 -10.11 -14.90 -18.42
C LYS A 77 -9.85 -13.80 -19.47
N ARG A 78 -9.17 -14.14 -20.57
CA ARG A 78 -8.78 -13.16 -21.61
C ARG A 78 -9.95 -12.59 -22.41
N ASP A 79 -11.00 -13.34 -22.60
CA ASP A 79 -12.25 -12.94 -23.25
C ASP A 79 -13.04 -11.90 -22.44
N HIS A 80 -12.78 -11.79 -21.13
CA HIS A 80 -13.39 -10.82 -20.22
C HIS A 80 -12.54 -9.55 -20.03
N GLN A 81 -12.19 -8.87 -21.13
CA GLN A 81 -11.34 -7.67 -21.07
C GLN A 81 -12.01 -6.51 -20.32
N LEU A 82 -13.32 -6.33 -20.46
CA LEU A 82 -14.04 -5.26 -19.78
C LEU A 82 -13.96 -5.41 -18.27
N GLU A 83 -14.18 -6.62 -17.74
CA GLU A 83 -14.08 -6.94 -16.31
C GLU A 83 -12.65 -6.75 -15.79
N ARG A 84 -11.64 -7.15 -16.59
CA ARG A 84 -10.24 -6.90 -16.24
C ARG A 84 -9.95 -5.42 -16.02
N TRP A 85 -10.40 -4.57 -16.95
CA TRP A 85 -10.16 -3.14 -16.86
C TRP A 85 -10.97 -2.49 -15.77
N LEU A 86 -12.28 -2.70 -15.73
CA LEU A 86 -13.16 -2.04 -14.76
C LEU A 86 -12.98 -2.54 -13.33
N CYS A 87 -12.79 -3.87 -13.15
CA CYS A 87 -12.73 -4.45 -11.81
C CYS A 87 -11.30 -4.52 -11.24
N TYR A 88 -10.27 -4.13 -11.99
CA TYR A 88 -8.91 -4.16 -11.48
C TYR A 88 -8.05 -2.98 -11.94
N TYR A 89 -7.83 -2.78 -13.26
CA TYR A 89 -6.85 -1.79 -13.72
C TYR A 89 -7.30 -0.35 -13.53
N VAL A 90 -8.56 -0.02 -13.72
CA VAL A 90 -9.08 1.34 -13.48
C VAL A 90 -8.95 1.72 -12.00
N PRO A 91 -9.43 0.91 -11.03
CA PRO A 91 -9.17 1.16 -9.62
C PRO A 91 -7.68 1.27 -9.26
N LEU A 92 -6.84 0.40 -9.82
CA LEU A 92 -5.39 0.45 -9.63
C LEU A 92 -4.80 1.78 -10.11
N LEU A 93 -5.16 2.23 -11.32
CA LEU A 93 -4.70 3.52 -11.86
C LEU A 93 -5.14 4.70 -10.99
N VAL A 94 -6.39 4.70 -10.50
CA VAL A 94 -6.88 5.73 -9.58
C VAL A 94 -6.03 5.79 -8.31
N VAL A 95 -5.74 4.64 -7.70
CA VAL A 95 -4.88 4.57 -6.51
C VAL A 95 -3.45 5.00 -6.82
N MET A 96 -2.89 4.62 -7.98
CA MET A 96 -1.54 5.04 -8.39
C MET A 96 -1.46 6.57 -8.54
N VAL A 97 -2.40 7.19 -9.24
CA VAL A 97 -2.47 8.66 -9.41
C VAL A 97 -2.61 9.35 -8.05
N PHE A 98 -3.49 8.82 -7.19
CA PHE A 98 -3.68 9.34 -5.83
C PHE A 98 -2.39 9.26 -4.99
N ASN A 99 -1.66 8.14 -5.05
CA ASN A 99 -0.37 7.98 -4.35
C ASN A 99 0.66 9.03 -4.80
N VAL A 100 0.80 9.24 -6.12
CA VAL A 100 1.71 10.25 -6.68
C VAL A 100 1.28 11.66 -6.26
N ALA A 101 0.00 12.00 -6.37
CA ALA A 101 -0.53 13.31 -5.98
C ALA A 101 -0.32 13.58 -4.49
N SER A 102 -0.60 12.60 -3.62
CA SER A 102 -0.37 12.69 -2.18
C SER A 102 1.10 12.93 -1.86
N TYR A 103 2.01 12.18 -2.49
CA TYR A 103 3.44 12.37 -2.33
C TYR A 103 3.89 13.79 -2.70
N VAL A 104 3.45 14.31 -3.85
CA VAL A 104 3.82 15.66 -4.30
C VAL A 104 3.35 16.72 -3.30
N GLN A 105 2.12 16.60 -2.78
CA GLN A 105 1.56 17.54 -1.82
C GLN A 105 2.29 17.49 -0.47
N VAL A 106 2.56 16.28 0.04
CA VAL A 106 3.32 16.08 1.29
C VAL A 106 4.73 16.65 1.16
N ASN A 107 5.42 16.40 0.04
CA ASN A 107 6.76 16.96 -0.21
C ASN A 107 6.76 18.51 -0.24
N LYS A 108 5.74 19.11 -0.85
CA LYS A 108 5.55 20.57 -0.83
C LYS A 108 5.33 21.10 0.60
N ALA A 109 4.47 20.46 1.38
CA ALA A 109 4.17 20.85 2.76
C ALA A 109 5.42 20.78 3.66
N ILE A 110 6.20 19.71 3.59
CA ILE A 110 7.43 19.53 4.37
C ILE A 110 8.50 20.59 4.01
N LYS A 111 8.63 20.89 2.70
CA LYS A 111 9.56 21.95 2.24
C LYS A 111 9.12 23.32 2.74
N ALA A 112 7.82 23.65 2.67
CA ALA A 112 7.27 24.92 3.10
C ALA A 112 7.43 25.13 4.63
N ALA A 113 7.25 24.09 5.42
CA ALA A 113 7.38 24.12 6.88
C ALA A 113 8.83 23.99 7.39
N ASN A 114 9.81 23.87 6.49
CA ASN A 114 11.24 23.70 6.80
C ASN A 114 11.54 22.56 7.80
N MET A 115 10.73 21.51 7.77
CA MET A 115 10.80 20.36 8.70
C MET A 115 11.95 19.40 8.32
N ASN A 116 13.19 19.82 8.59
CA ASN A 116 14.39 19.06 8.20
C ASN A 116 14.48 17.67 8.87
N GLN A 117 13.95 17.52 10.09
CA GLN A 117 13.95 16.24 10.81
C GLN A 117 13.08 15.16 10.13
N GLN A 118 12.05 15.57 9.36
CA GLN A 118 11.16 14.63 8.68
C GLN A 118 11.65 14.22 7.28
N LYS A 119 12.78 14.74 6.81
CA LYS A 119 13.36 14.33 5.51
C LYS A 119 13.68 12.83 5.45
N ALA A 120 14.15 12.24 6.54
CA ALA A 120 14.41 10.80 6.62
C ALA A 120 13.13 9.94 6.51
N PHE A 121 12.03 10.41 7.09
CA PHE A 121 10.72 9.80 6.95
C PHE A 121 10.24 9.88 5.51
N MET A 122 10.35 11.06 4.87
CA MET A 122 10.00 11.25 3.46
C MET A 122 10.79 10.35 2.53
N GLY A 123 12.09 10.17 2.76
CA GLY A 123 12.92 9.25 1.96
C GLY A 123 12.34 7.83 1.95
N ARG A 124 11.87 7.33 3.10
CA ARG A 124 11.22 6.01 3.19
C ARG A 124 9.88 5.96 2.46
N MET A 125 9.10 7.02 2.54
CA MET A 125 7.82 7.11 1.83
C MET A 125 8.01 7.13 0.31
N VAL A 126 9.03 7.83 -0.18
CA VAL A 126 9.42 7.82 -1.60
C VAL A 126 9.77 6.41 -2.05
N LEU A 127 10.56 5.70 -1.26
CA LEU A 127 10.94 4.31 -1.57
C LEU A 127 9.72 3.39 -1.61
N TYR A 128 8.78 3.55 -0.67
CA TYR A 128 7.56 2.75 -0.60
C TYR A 128 6.65 2.97 -1.81
N ILE A 129 6.34 4.24 -2.11
CA ILE A 129 5.52 4.60 -3.28
C ILE A 129 6.25 4.24 -4.57
N GLY A 130 7.56 4.52 -4.66
CA GLY A 130 8.39 4.19 -5.81
C GLY A 130 8.44 2.69 -6.08
N ALA A 131 8.62 1.86 -5.07
CA ALA A 131 8.60 0.40 -5.19
C ALA A 131 7.23 -0.09 -5.70
N PHE A 132 6.13 0.43 -5.12
CA PHE A 132 4.79 0.11 -5.58
C PHE A 132 4.58 0.47 -7.05
N LEU A 133 4.90 1.70 -7.44
CA LEU A 133 4.75 2.16 -8.82
C LEU A 133 5.61 1.35 -9.78
N PHE A 134 6.87 1.07 -9.42
CA PHE A 134 7.79 0.27 -10.21
C PHE A 134 7.29 -1.15 -10.44
N ILE A 135 6.81 -1.81 -9.39
CA ILE A 135 6.29 -3.18 -9.48
C ILE A 135 5.02 -3.22 -10.33
N ARG A 136 4.10 -2.27 -10.16
CA ARG A 136 2.82 -2.25 -10.86
C ARG A 136 2.92 -1.75 -12.31
N CYS A 137 3.94 -0.97 -12.65
CA CYS A 137 4.08 -0.49 -14.03
C CYS A 137 4.27 -1.65 -15.04
N TRP A 138 4.99 -2.71 -14.67
CA TRP A 138 5.19 -3.89 -15.54
C TRP A 138 3.87 -4.62 -15.82
N SER A 139 3.02 -4.73 -14.80
CA SER A 139 1.68 -5.29 -14.95
C SER A 139 0.82 -4.48 -15.92
N LEU A 140 0.80 -3.16 -15.74
CA LEU A 140 0.05 -2.23 -16.61
C LEU A 140 0.58 -2.23 -18.04
N LEU A 141 1.90 -2.15 -18.23
CA LEU A 141 2.53 -2.18 -19.56
C LEU A 141 2.21 -3.48 -20.31
N ASN A 142 2.32 -4.63 -19.63
CA ASN A 142 2.00 -5.91 -20.23
C ASN A 142 0.54 -5.95 -20.72
N ARG A 143 -0.39 -5.40 -19.95
CA ARG A 143 -1.81 -5.35 -20.31
C ARG A 143 -2.14 -4.32 -21.39
N PHE A 144 -1.43 -3.20 -21.38
CA PHE A 144 -1.58 -2.21 -22.42
C PHE A 144 -1.12 -2.76 -23.78
N VAL A 145 0.02 -3.45 -23.81
CA VAL A 145 0.52 -4.10 -25.04
C VAL A 145 -0.48 -5.18 -25.53
N GLU A 146 -0.99 -6.03 -24.60
CA GLU A 146 -2.01 -7.03 -24.94
C GLU A 146 -3.28 -6.39 -25.54
N LEU A 147 -3.68 -5.21 -25.06
CA LEU A 147 -4.84 -4.49 -25.57
C LEU A 147 -4.61 -3.93 -26.98
N VAL A 148 -3.40 -3.44 -27.27
CA VAL A 148 -3.06 -2.81 -28.56
C VAL A 148 -2.79 -3.85 -29.65
N ASP A 149 -2.00 -4.88 -29.33
CA ASP A 149 -1.54 -5.87 -30.30
C ASP A 149 -2.52 -7.04 -30.49
N GLY A 150 -3.48 -7.22 -29.58
CA GLY A 150 -4.44 -8.34 -29.59
C GLY A 150 -3.79 -9.73 -29.41
N ASN A 151 -2.48 -9.79 -29.30
CA ASN A 151 -1.69 -11.01 -29.18
C ASN A 151 -1.30 -11.30 -27.71
N VAL A 152 -0.86 -12.54 -27.48
CA VAL A 152 -0.22 -12.95 -26.22
C VAL A 152 0.96 -12.03 -25.96
N GLY A 153 0.91 -11.30 -24.84
CA GLY A 153 1.90 -10.28 -24.49
C GLY A 153 3.36 -10.72 -24.71
N VAL A 154 4.21 -9.76 -24.96
CA VAL A 154 5.65 -9.98 -25.24
C VAL A 154 6.26 -10.74 -24.06
N PHE A 155 6.92 -11.88 -24.33
CA PHE A 155 7.48 -12.77 -23.30
C PHE A 155 8.29 -12.04 -22.19
N PRO A 156 9.19 -11.07 -22.50
CA PRO A 156 9.90 -10.32 -21.47
C PRO A 156 8.97 -9.56 -20.51
N LEU A 157 7.90 -8.94 -20.99
CA LEU A 157 6.94 -8.21 -20.16
C LEU A 157 6.15 -9.15 -19.23
N MET A 158 5.76 -10.32 -19.74
CA MET A 158 5.10 -11.35 -18.96
C MET A 158 6.01 -11.89 -17.87
N PHE A 159 7.28 -12.14 -18.20
CA PHE A 159 8.29 -12.59 -17.23
C PHE A 159 8.49 -11.56 -16.12
N LEU A 160 8.68 -10.28 -16.48
CA LEU A 160 8.84 -9.20 -15.51
C LEU A 160 7.59 -9.04 -14.64
N HIS A 161 6.39 -9.09 -15.24
CA HIS A 161 5.15 -9.05 -14.47
C HIS A 161 5.06 -10.19 -13.45
N SER A 162 5.34 -11.43 -13.87
CA SER A 162 5.28 -12.61 -12.99
C SER A 162 6.34 -12.58 -11.88
N LEU A 163 7.52 -12.01 -12.16
CA LEU A 163 8.62 -11.87 -11.21
C LEU A 163 8.32 -10.77 -10.17
N PHE A 164 7.84 -9.61 -10.61
CA PHE A 164 7.65 -8.46 -9.73
C PHE A 164 6.33 -8.48 -8.97
N SER A 165 5.28 -9.12 -9.48
CA SER A 165 3.97 -9.15 -8.82
C SER A 165 4.05 -9.72 -7.39
N PRO A 166 4.67 -10.89 -7.12
CA PRO A 166 4.83 -11.40 -5.76
C PRO A 166 5.87 -10.62 -4.94
N ALA A 167 6.78 -9.89 -5.59
CA ALA A 167 7.81 -9.12 -4.91
C ALA A 167 7.27 -7.92 -4.11
N GLN A 168 6.01 -7.52 -4.29
CA GLN A 168 5.37 -6.43 -3.54
C GLN A 168 5.45 -6.64 -2.03
N GLY A 169 5.17 -7.86 -1.54
CA GLY A 169 5.26 -8.19 -0.12
C GLY A 169 6.68 -8.07 0.40
N VAL A 170 7.65 -8.56 -0.35
CA VAL A 170 9.08 -8.48 0.00
C VAL A 170 9.54 -7.01 0.01
N ALA A 171 9.17 -6.21 -1.00
CA ALA A 171 9.49 -4.80 -1.07
C ALA A 171 8.92 -4.04 0.14
N ASN A 172 7.67 -4.28 0.50
CA ASN A 172 7.06 -3.71 1.69
C ASN A 172 7.81 -4.11 2.97
N ALA A 173 8.12 -5.39 3.15
CA ALA A 173 8.87 -5.89 4.30
C ALA A 173 10.26 -5.25 4.41
N LEU A 174 10.97 -5.08 3.31
CA LEU A 174 12.27 -4.41 3.29
C LEU A 174 12.16 -2.93 3.67
N VAL A 175 11.23 -2.19 3.09
CA VAL A 175 11.05 -0.76 3.38
C VAL A 175 10.67 -0.52 4.85
N TYR A 176 9.80 -1.36 5.42
CA TYR A 176 9.43 -1.27 6.84
C TYR A 176 10.50 -1.86 7.76
N GLY A 177 11.10 -2.99 7.40
CA GLY A 177 12.08 -3.70 8.21
C GLY A 177 13.41 -2.95 8.38
N PHE A 178 13.80 -2.10 7.42
CA PHE A 178 14.97 -1.23 7.55
C PHE A 178 14.72 0.02 8.41
N ASN A 179 13.58 0.11 9.12
CA ASN A 179 13.39 1.15 10.10
C ASN A 179 14.35 0.95 11.30
N LYS A 180 15.21 1.95 11.57
CA LYS A 180 16.19 1.90 12.65
C LYS A 180 15.55 1.56 14.01
N LYS A 181 14.41 2.17 14.32
CA LYS A 181 13.66 1.88 15.56
C LYS A 181 13.21 0.41 15.64
N LEU A 182 12.72 -0.15 14.54
CA LEU A 182 12.31 -1.55 14.50
C LEU A 182 13.50 -2.49 14.63
N LYS A 183 14.61 -2.19 13.96
CA LYS A 183 15.85 -2.94 14.06
C LYS A 183 16.43 -2.92 15.48
N ASP A 184 16.45 -1.77 16.14
CA ASP A 184 16.87 -1.61 17.52
C ASP A 184 15.93 -2.38 18.48
N HIS A 185 14.61 -2.33 18.22
CA HIS A 185 13.63 -3.10 19.00
C HIS A 185 13.84 -4.63 18.86
N TYR A 186 14.02 -5.14 17.66
CA TYR A 186 14.34 -6.55 17.44
C TYR A 186 15.68 -6.95 18.03
N TYR A 187 16.70 -6.10 17.93
CA TYR A 187 17.98 -6.35 18.57
C TYR A 187 17.85 -6.46 20.09
N HIS A 188 17.07 -5.56 20.71
CA HIS A 188 16.78 -5.62 22.16
C HIS A 188 15.93 -6.82 22.56
N LEU A 189 15.01 -7.27 21.72
CA LEU A 189 14.22 -8.49 21.96
C LEU A 189 15.06 -9.76 21.86
N CYS A 190 15.96 -9.84 20.88
CA CYS A 190 16.75 -11.04 20.61
C CYS A 190 18.06 -11.10 21.42
N CYS A 191 18.69 -9.95 21.68
CA CYS A 191 20.02 -9.86 22.28
C CYS A 191 20.06 -9.05 23.59
N GLY A 192 19.00 -8.35 23.95
CA GLY A 192 18.93 -7.43 25.08
C GLY A 192 18.45 -8.08 26.37
N ASN A 193 19.16 -7.80 27.46
CA ASN A 193 18.80 -8.20 28.82
C ASN A 193 17.42 -7.58 29.18
N ARG A 194 16.48 -8.39 29.63
CA ARG A 194 15.06 -8.09 29.95
C ARG A 194 14.78 -6.82 30.75
N LYS A 195 15.79 -6.23 31.41
CA LYS A 195 15.67 -5.01 32.22
C LYS A 195 15.64 -3.72 31.38
N ASN A 196 16.34 -3.67 30.24
CA ASN A 196 16.36 -2.49 29.36
C ASN A 196 15.10 -2.36 28.49
N THR A 197 14.45 -3.46 28.12
CA THR A 197 13.24 -3.44 27.31
C THR A 197 12.07 -2.73 27.99
N ARG A 198 11.94 -2.87 29.32
CA ARG A 198 10.89 -2.19 30.09
C ARG A 198 11.11 -0.68 30.22
N GLN A 199 12.35 -0.23 30.16
CA GLN A 199 12.69 1.19 30.25
C GLN A 199 12.42 1.88 28.90
N VAL A 200 12.77 1.27 27.77
CA VAL A 200 12.48 1.77 26.42
C VAL A 200 10.97 1.88 26.19
N ILE A 201 10.18 0.86 26.58
CA ILE A 201 8.72 0.89 26.46
C ILE A 201 8.10 2.00 27.34
N ARG A 202 8.69 2.26 28.49
CA ARG A 202 8.23 3.33 29.38
C ARG A 202 8.55 4.71 28.83
N ASP A 203 9.72 4.88 28.23
CA ASP A 203 10.16 6.14 27.61
C ASP A 203 9.36 6.46 26.35
N ASP A 204 9.00 5.45 25.53
CA ASP A 204 8.11 5.61 24.38
C ASP A 204 6.67 5.98 24.83
N ALA A 205 6.17 5.40 25.92
CA ALA A 205 4.86 5.74 26.48
C ALA A 205 4.82 7.15 27.13
N LEU A 206 5.95 7.65 27.64
CA LEU A 206 6.07 9.02 28.17
C LEU A 206 6.10 10.06 27.04
N VAL A 207 6.70 9.74 25.89
CA VAL A 207 6.71 10.60 24.70
C VAL A 207 5.31 10.69 24.10
N ASP A 208 4.53 9.60 24.09
CA ASP A 208 3.16 9.57 23.61
C ASP A 208 2.21 10.39 24.52
N ASN A 209 2.41 10.31 25.83
CA ASN A 209 1.64 11.10 26.80
C ASN A 209 2.00 12.61 26.77
N SER A 210 3.25 12.98 26.48
CA SER A 210 3.63 14.40 26.37
C SER A 210 3.03 15.08 25.12
N LEU A 211 2.70 14.31 24.08
CA LEU A 211 1.98 14.81 22.90
C LEU A 211 0.46 14.96 23.15
N HIS A 212 -0.06 14.36 24.22
CA HIS A 212 -1.47 14.47 24.62
C HIS A 212 -1.74 15.59 25.64
N ASP A 213 -0.71 16.02 26.40
CA ASP A 213 -0.85 17.01 27.48
C ASP A 213 -0.74 18.48 27.01
N ASP A 214 -0.16 18.72 25.82
CA ASP A 214 -0.05 20.07 25.24
C ASP A 214 -1.37 20.60 24.62
N GLY A 215 -2.46 19.84 24.71
CA GLY A 215 -3.79 20.19 24.17
C GLY A 215 -4.82 20.66 25.21
N GLN A 216 -4.47 20.76 26.51
CA GLN A 216 -5.48 20.97 27.55
C GLN A 216 -5.17 22.10 28.57
N ASN A 217 -4.42 23.13 28.17
CA ASN A 217 -4.27 24.34 28.98
C ASN A 217 -4.48 25.60 28.16
N ASP A 218 -5.73 25.85 27.77
CA ASP A 218 -6.23 27.19 27.48
C ASP A 218 -7.70 27.27 27.88
N ASP A 219 -7.94 27.38 29.22
CA ASP A 219 -9.13 27.98 29.79
C ASP A 219 -8.84 28.39 31.25
N CYS A 220 -8.37 29.64 31.41
CA CYS A 220 -8.64 30.55 32.53
C CYS A 220 -8.29 31.97 32.12
#